data_48eec0417885693d5e51656ad0dd669d
#
_entry.id   48eec0417885693d5e51656ad0dd669d
#
_cell.length_a   1.000
_cell.length_b   1.000
_cell.length_c   1.000
_cell.angle_alpha   90.00
_cell.angle_beta   90.00
_cell.angle_gamma   90.00
#
_symmetry.space_group_name_H-M   'P 1'
#
loop_
_entity.id
_entity.type
_entity.pdbx_description
1 polymer ?
#
loop_
_entity_poly.entity_id
_entity_poly.type
_entity_poly.pdbx_seq_one_letter_code
_entity_poly.pdbx_strand_id
1 'polypeptide(L)'
;MLENKQKATLGEFTQKETLCENGIPLLKINIKCPEIKCKGKSTLSRYASKFYKSLVQEFYYYAKTAFYKQALSDFQIGREGFAPYSALMRYKAERFDDLLLSVYIDISLTDGVKTVYAERKTQVWELKHGTKCKISDFIGKSEYSRL
;
A
#
# COMPACT_ATOMS: atom_id res chain seq x y z
N MET A 1 23.12 0.07 28.53
CA MET A 1 23.15 -0.36 28.08
C MET A 1 22.80 -0.50 26.88
N LEU A 2 22.92 -1.07 26.41
CA LEU A 2 22.80 -1.21 25.25
C LEU A 2 21.64 -1.54 24.76
N GLU A 3 20.97 -1.93 25.41
CA GLU A 3 19.90 -2.31 25.00
C GLU A 3 19.05 -1.31 24.60
N ASN A 4 19.24 -0.34 24.85
CA ASN A 4 18.43 0.63 24.44
C ASN A 4 18.55 0.85 23.11
N LYS A 5 18.89 -0.04 22.36
CA LYS A 5 18.83 0.14 21.11
C LYS A 5 17.55 0.54 20.67
N GLN A 6 17.40 1.20 19.59
CA GLN A 6 16.22 1.63 19.07
C GLN A 6 15.45 0.50 18.61
N LYS A 7 14.33 0.25 19.19
CA LYS A 7 13.46 -0.79 18.70
C LYS A 7 12.49 -0.15 17.76
N ALA A 8 12.29 -0.76 16.62
CA ALA A 8 11.28 -0.33 15.68
C ALA A 8 9.92 -0.79 16.18
N THR A 9 8.91 0.03 15.99
CA THR A 9 7.53 -0.35 16.25
C THR A 9 6.75 -0.19 14.97
N LEU A 10 5.72 -1.02 14.82
CA LEU A 10 4.91 -1.03 13.63
C LEU A 10 3.56 -0.45 13.94
N GLY A 11 3.24 0.65 13.30
CA GLY A 11 1.93 1.26 13.39
C GLY A 11 1.21 1.13 12.07
N GLU A 12 0.12 1.87 11.93
CA GLU A 12 -0.69 1.80 10.74
C GLU A 12 -1.11 3.18 10.29
N PHE A 13 -0.94 3.47 9.02
CA PHE A 13 -1.48 4.65 8.39
C PHE A 13 -2.78 4.25 7.70
N THR A 14 -3.84 5.02 7.93
CA THR A 14 -5.15 4.74 7.34
C THR A 14 -5.67 6.00 6.67
N GLN A 15 -6.21 5.83 5.47
CA GLN A 15 -6.86 6.92 4.75
C GLN A 15 -8.08 6.37 4.04
N LYS A 16 -9.23 7.00 4.25
CA LYS A 16 -10.47 6.61 3.61
C LYS A 16 -11.10 7.83 2.99
N GLU A 17 -11.63 7.67 1.80
CA GLU A 17 -12.30 8.76 1.13
C GLU A 17 -13.33 8.20 0.16
N THR A 18 -14.47 8.89 0.03
CA THR A 18 -15.47 8.54 -0.97
C THR A 18 -15.65 9.74 -1.87
N LEU A 19 -15.46 9.53 -3.17
CA LEU A 19 -15.65 10.57 -4.17
C LEU A 19 -17.03 10.43 -4.76
N CYS A 20 -17.77 11.52 -4.77
CA CYS A 20 -19.17 11.53 -5.17
C CYS A 20 -19.41 12.51 -6.30
N GLU A 21 -20.48 12.25 -7.07
CA GLU A 21 -20.97 13.19 -8.05
C GLU A 21 -22.43 13.46 -7.69
N ASN A 22 -22.75 14.71 -7.37
CA ASN A 22 -24.11 15.10 -6.96
C ASN A 22 -24.62 14.23 -5.81
N GLY A 23 -23.76 13.95 -4.84
CA GLY A 23 -24.13 13.15 -3.67
C GLY A 23 -24.14 11.66 -3.89
N ILE A 24 -23.87 11.19 -5.10
CA ILE A 24 -23.87 9.77 -5.41
C ILE A 24 -22.43 9.26 -5.35
N PRO A 25 -22.14 8.24 -4.52
CA PRO A 25 -20.79 7.71 -4.43
C PRO A 25 -20.37 7.03 -5.73
N LEU A 26 -19.24 7.42 -6.28
CA LEU A 26 -18.71 6.83 -7.50
C LEU A 26 -17.45 6.00 -7.23
N LEU A 27 -16.65 6.39 -6.24
CA LEU A 27 -15.39 5.70 -5.95
C LEU A 27 -15.12 5.74 -4.46
N LYS A 28 -14.84 4.60 -3.89
CA LYS A 28 -14.42 4.48 -2.50
C LYS A 28 -12.96 4.13 -2.46
N ILE A 29 -12.17 4.94 -1.74
CA ILE A 29 -10.74 4.72 -1.58
C ILE A 29 -10.51 4.31 -0.13
N ASN A 30 -9.81 3.21 0.08
CA ASN A 30 -9.50 2.73 1.41
C ASN A 30 -8.05 2.26 1.42
N ILE A 31 -7.22 2.95 2.18
CA ILE A 31 -5.79 2.69 2.22
C ILE A 31 -5.38 2.36 3.64
N LYS A 32 -4.70 1.23 3.80
CA LYS A 32 -4.01 0.88 5.03
C LYS A 32 -2.60 0.51 4.66
N CYS A 33 -1.64 1.13 5.30
CA CYS A 33 -0.24 0.97 4.98
C CYS A 33 0.56 0.94 6.28
N PRO A 34 1.65 0.18 6.35
CA PRO A 34 2.41 0.15 7.60
C PRO A 34 3.12 1.47 7.84
N GLU A 35 3.27 1.79 9.12
CA GLU A 35 4.02 2.95 9.53
C GLU A 35 5.09 2.49 10.48
N ILE A 36 6.34 2.63 10.10
CA ILE A 36 7.45 2.12 10.89
C ILE A 36 8.05 3.25 11.67
N LYS A 37 8.11 3.09 12.98
CA LYS A 37 8.65 4.10 13.87
C LYS A 37 9.80 3.53 14.66
N CYS A 38 10.86 4.32 14.82
CA CYS A 38 11.98 3.95 15.64
C CYS A 38 12.29 5.10 16.57
N LYS A 39 12.82 4.79 17.75
CA LYS A 39 13.26 5.84 18.64
C LYS A 39 14.45 6.53 18.01
N GLY A 40 14.51 7.84 18.12
CA GLY A 40 15.63 8.61 17.60
C GLY A 40 15.65 8.64 16.09
N LYS A 41 16.76 9.10 15.55
CA LYS A 41 16.91 9.18 14.12
C LYS A 41 17.39 7.85 13.60
N SER A 42 16.59 7.20 12.84
CA SER A 42 16.88 5.88 12.33
C SER A 42 16.85 5.89 10.82
N THR A 43 17.85 5.27 10.20
CA THR A 43 17.87 5.10 8.75
C THR A 43 16.67 4.30 8.29
N LEU A 44 16.33 3.24 9.03
CA LEU A 44 15.17 2.42 8.70
C LEU A 44 13.89 3.25 8.68
N SER A 45 13.66 4.00 9.76
CA SER A 45 12.45 4.80 9.86
C SER A 45 12.34 5.78 8.70
N ARG A 46 13.46 6.43 8.35
CA ARG A 46 13.46 7.42 7.29
C ARG A 46 13.20 6.80 5.92
N TYR A 47 13.92 5.73 5.59
CA TYR A 47 13.78 5.11 4.27
C TYR A 47 12.44 4.39 4.12
N ALA A 48 12.02 3.67 5.13
CA ALA A 48 10.75 2.96 5.07
C ALA A 48 9.58 3.93 5.02
N SER A 49 9.64 5.00 5.81
CA SER A 49 8.59 6.01 5.79
C SER A 49 8.49 6.67 4.43
N LYS A 50 9.62 6.99 3.83
CA LYS A 50 9.62 7.60 2.50
C LYS A 50 9.05 6.64 1.46
N PHE A 51 9.43 5.36 1.52
CA PHE A 51 8.94 4.36 0.59
C PHE A 51 7.42 4.22 0.67
N TYR A 52 6.89 4.01 1.88
CA TYR A 52 5.46 3.80 2.04
C TYR A 52 4.66 5.06 1.78
N LYS A 53 5.19 6.22 2.13
CA LYS A 53 4.53 7.47 1.83
C LYS A 53 4.41 7.69 0.33
N SER A 54 5.47 7.41 -0.42
CA SER A 54 5.42 7.52 -1.88
C SER A 54 4.43 6.55 -2.48
N LEU A 55 4.41 5.32 -1.97
CA LEU A 55 3.49 4.31 -2.45
C LEU A 55 2.04 4.74 -2.26
N VAL A 56 1.72 5.27 -1.07
CA VAL A 56 0.38 5.75 -0.79
C VAL A 56 0.03 6.93 -1.69
N GLN A 57 0.95 7.87 -1.85
CA GLN A 57 0.68 9.06 -2.67
C GLN A 57 0.42 8.69 -4.13
N GLU A 58 1.22 7.78 -4.68
CA GLU A 58 1.04 7.35 -6.06
C GLU A 58 -0.29 6.64 -6.25
N PHE A 59 -0.63 5.75 -5.33
CA PHE A 59 -1.88 5.02 -5.41
C PHE A 59 -3.07 5.96 -5.28
N TYR A 60 -3.03 6.84 -4.31
CA TYR A 60 -4.11 7.80 -4.07
C TYR A 60 -4.29 8.72 -5.27
N TYR A 61 -3.20 9.21 -5.84
CA TYR A 61 -3.27 10.09 -7.00
C TYR A 61 -3.90 9.38 -8.19
N TYR A 62 -3.50 8.13 -8.45
CA TYR A 62 -4.08 7.35 -9.54
C TYR A 62 -5.58 7.16 -9.30
N ALA A 63 -5.97 6.79 -8.10
CA ALA A 63 -7.37 6.54 -7.79
C ALA A 63 -8.21 7.79 -7.98
N LYS A 64 -7.70 8.92 -7.54
CA LYS A 64 -8.43 10.17 -7.56
C LYS A 64 -8.52 10.79 -8.94
N THR A 65 -7.62 10.43 -9.84
CA THR A 65 -7.60 10.99 -11.20
C THR A 65 -8.09 9.97 -12.22
N ALA A 66 -7.20 9.09 -12.67
CA ALA A 66 -7.51 8.19 -13.79
C ALA A 66 -8.64 7.22 -13.45
N PHE A 67 -8.60 6.63 -12.26
CA PHE A 67 -9.60 5.64 -11.90
C PHE A 67 -10.97 6.30 -11.65
N TYR A 68 -10.95 7.47 -11.02
CA TYR A 68 -12.20 8.21 -10.82
C TYR A 68 -12.82 8.62 -12.15
N LYS A 69 -12.01 9.00 -13.14
CA LYS A 69 -12.53 9.34 -14.46
C LYS A 69 -13.25 8.17 -15.11
N GLN A 70 -12.74 6.97 -14.92
CA GLN A 70 -13.41 5.79 -15.44
C GLN A 70 -14.77 5.58 -14.75
N ALA A 71 -14.80 5.73 -13.43
CA ALA A 71 -16.05 5.58 -12.68
C ALA A 71 -17.06 6.63 -13.12
N LEU A 72 -16.61 7.85 -13.30
CA LEU A 72 -17.48 8.94 -13.73
C LEU A 72 -18.04 8.68 -15.12
N SER A 73 -17.20 8.19 -16.02
CA SER A 73 -17.63 7.86 -17.37
C SER A 73 -18.69 6.76 -17.36
N ASP A 74 -18.47 5.70 -16.60
CA ASP A 74 -19.45 4.62 -16.48
C ASP A 74 -20.77 5.12 -15.92
N PHE A 75 -20.69 6.00 -14.93
CA PHE A 75 -21.88 6.55 -14.32
C PHE A 75 -22.64 7.44 -15.31
N GLN A 76 -21.91 8.27 -16.07
CA GLN A 76 -22.53 9.22 -17.00
C GLN A 76 -23.18 8.54 -18.20
N ILE A 77 -22.62 7.44 -18.67
CA ILE A 77 -23.26 6.74 -19.77
C ILE A 77 -24.44 5.89 -19.29
N GLY A 78 -24.72 5.94 -17.98
CA GLY A 78 -25.90 5.27 -17.46
C GLY A 78 -25.81 3.76 -17.45
N ARG A 79 -24.63 3.22 -17.18
CA ARG A 79 -24.47 1.77 -17.14
C ARG A 79 -25.46 1.17 -16.16
N GLU A 80 -26.24 0.21 -16.64
CA GLU A 80 -27.20 -0.45 -15.80
C GLU A 80 -26.49 -1.20 -14.69
N GLY A 81 -27.02 -1.09 -13.47
CA GLY A 81 -26.40 -1.75 -12.33
C GLY A 81 -25.12 -1.08 -11.87
N PHE A 82 -24.92 0.19 -12.16
CA PHE A 82 -23.71 0.87 -11.70
C PHE A 82 -23.56 0.74 -10.19
N ALA A 83 -22.39 0.32 -9.75
CA ALA A 83 -22.03 0.30 -8.35
C ALA A 83 -20.71 1.07 -8.21
N PRO A 84 -20.45 1.66 -7.04
CA PRO A 84 -19.24 2.45 -6.88
C PRO A 84 -17.98 1.62 -7.14
N TYR A 85 -17.02 2.25 -7.77
CA TYR A 85 -15.69 1.68 -7.93
C TYR A 85 -15.00 1.64 -6.56
N SER A 86 -14.00 0.82 -6.42
CA SER A 86 -13.26 0.70 -5.17
C SER A 86 -11.77 0.59 -5.43
N ALA A 87 -11.00 1.39 -4.71
CA ALA A 87 -9.53 1.34 -4.75
C ALA A 87 -9.08 0.98 -3.34
N LEU A 88 -8.45 -0.16 -3.20
CA LEU A 88 -8.12 -0.71 -1.90
C LEU A 88 -6.63 -1.02 -1.80
N MET A 89 -6.00 -0.54 -0.73
CA MET A 89 -4.64 -0.92 -0.39
C MET A 89 -4.65 -1.48 1.03
N ARG A 90 -4.08 -2.66 1.21
CA ARG A 90 -3.93 -3.30 2.51
C ARG A 90 -2.54 -3.86 2.65
N TYR A 91 -2.16 -4.18 3.85
CA TYR A 91 -0.85 -4.75 4.10
C TYR A 91 -0.91 -5.82 5.17
N LYS A 92 0.13 -6.61 5.22
CA LYS A 92 0.33 -7.53 6.33
C LYS A 92 1.82 -7.63 6.61
N ALA A 93 2.18 -7.57 7.89
CA ALA A 93 3.54 -7.82 8.31
C ALA A 93 3.64 -9.31 8.63
N GLU A 94 4.44 -10.02 7.81
CA GLU A 94 4.56 -11.46 7.98
C GLU A 94 5.68 -11.84 8.93
N ARG A 95 6.66 -10.98 9.09
CA ARG A 95 7.74 -11.19 10.03
C ARG A 95 8.18 -9.84 10.57
N PHE A 96 8.34 -9.75 11.86
CA PHE A 96 8.85 -8.54 12.47
C PHE A 96 9.59 -8.96 13.74
N ASP A 97 10.91 -9.07 13.64
CA ASP A 97 11.74 -9.45 14.76
C ASP A 97 12.95 -8.54 14.80
N ASP A 98 14.00 -8.94 15.50
CA ASP A 98 15.18 -8.09 15.66
C ASP A 98 16.00 -7.95 14.39
N LEU A 99 15.79 -8.83 13.43
CA LEU A 99 16.60 -8.87 12.22
C LEU A 99 15.90 -8.30 11.02
N LEU A 100 14.66 -8.69 10.81
CA LEU A 100 13.95 -8.36 9.56
C LEU A 100 12.53 -7.96 9.82
N LEU A 101 12.05 -7.09 8.96
CA LEU A 101 10.62 -6.80 8.84
C LEU A 101 10.21 -7.18 7.42
N SER A 102 9.29 -8.12 7.29
CA SER A 102 8.76 -8.52 6.01
C SER A 102 7.30 -8.09 5.92
N VAL A 103 6.98 -7.33 4.90
CA VAL A 103 5.63 -6.78 4.71
C VAL A 103 5.20 -7.05 3.28
N TYR A 104 3.94 -7.39 3.08
CA TYR A 104 3.41 -7.29 1.72
C TYR A 104 2.26 -6.28 1.69
N ILE A 105 2.14 -5.65 0.55
CA ILE A 105 1.08 -4.68 0.27
C ILE A 105 0.21 -5.27 -0.83
N ASP A 106 -1.08 -5.35 -0.58
CA ASP A 106 -2.03 -5.79 -1.60
C ASP A 106 -2.79 -4.59 -2.11
N ILE A 107 -2.80 -4.43 -3.42
CA ILE A 107 -3.53 -3.37 -4.09
C ILE A 107 -4.61 -4.03 -4.94
N SER A 108 -5.82 -3.52 -4.86
CA SER A 108 -6.95 -4.05 -5.59
C SER A 108 -7.83 -2.92 -6.10
N LEU A 109 -8.20 -3.00 -7.36
CA LEU A 109 -9.12 -2.05 -7.99
C LEU A 109 -10.31 -2.83 -8.51
N THR A 110 -11.52 -2.37 -8.16
CA THR A 110 -12.75 -3.01 -8.65
C THR A 110 -13.63 -1.96 -9.33
N ASP A 111 -14.35 -2.38 -10.36
CA ASP A 111 -15.22 -1.48 -11.09
C ASP A 111 -16.68 -1.59 -10.64
N GLY A 112 -16.88 -2.07 -9.44
CA GLY A 112 -18.23 -2.26 -8.90
C GLY A 112 -18.81 -3.63 -9.21
N VAL A 113 -18.26 -4.31 -10.20
CA VAL A 113 -18.75 -5.62 -10.61
C VAL A 113 -17.66 -6.68 -10.41
N LYS A 114 -16.44 -6.37 -10.80
CA LYS A 114 -15.34 -7.33 -10.74
C LYS A 114 -14.03 -6.62 -10.44
N THR A 115 -13.04 -7.40 -10.04
CA THR A 115 -11.69 -6.89 -9.84
C THR A 115 -11.07 -6.66 -11.21
N VAL A 116 -10.61 -5.44 -11.48
CA VAL A 116 -9.98 -5.11 -12.75
C VAL A 116 -8.47 -5.06 -12.63
N TYR A 117 -7.93 -5.03 -11.41
CA TYR A 117 -6.49 -5.04 -11.19
C TYR A 117 -6.21 -5.52 -9.77
N ALA A 118 -5.24 -6.36 -9.61
CA ALA A 118 -4.80 -6.80 -8.29
C ALA A 118 -3.29 -7.06 -8.34
N GLU A 119 -2.59 -6.60 -7.31
CA GLU A 119 -1.14 -6.75 -7.27
C GLU A 119 -0.70 -6.92 -5.84
N ARG A 120 0.30 -7.75 -5.60
CA ARG A 120 0.94 -7.86 -4.29
C ARG A 120 2.39 -7.43 -4.44
N LYS A 121 2.81 -6.49 -3.59
CA LYS A 121 4.20 -6.05 -3.54
C LYS A 121 4.76 -6.47 -2.20
N THR A 122 5.91 -7.11 -2.21
CA THR A 122 6.55 -7.58 -0.98
C THR A 122 7.81 -6.77 -0.72
N GLN A 123 7.99 -6.35 0.52
CA GLN A 123 9.19 -5.63 0.94
C GLN A 123 9.80 -6.34 2.14
N VAL A 124 11.11 -6.45 2.12
CA VAL A 124 11.85 -6.98 3.26
C VAL A 124 12.86 -5.92 3.68
N TRP A 125 12.79 -5.52 4.94
CA TRP A 125 13.66 -4.48 5.48
C TRP A 125 14.61 -5.11 6.47
N GLU A 126 15.90 -4.81 6.31
CA GLU A 126 16.88 -5.24 7.26
C GLU A 126 16.92 -4.21 8.37
N LEU A 127 16.61 -4.63 9.59
CA LEU A 127 16.40 -3.69 10.68
C LEU A 127 17.68 -3.10 11.22
N LYS A 128 18.79 -3.87 11.12
CA LYS A 128 20.03 -3.39 11.66
C LYS A 128 20.58 -2.17 10.92
N HIS A 129 20.49 -2.18 9.58
CA HIS A 129 21.03 -1.10 8.78
C HIS A 129 19.94 -0.25 8.13
N GLY A 130 18.68 -0.66 8.27
CA GLY A 130 17.57 0.09 7.69
C GLY A 130 17.52 0.03 6.18
N THR A 131 18.06 -1.01 5.59
CA THR A 131 18.13 -1.15 4.14
C THR A 131 17.03 -2.10 3.67
N LYS A 132 16.38 -1.74 2.58
CA LYS A 132 15.39 -2.63 1.98
C LYS A 132 16.13 -3.68 1.18
N CYS A 133 15.87 -4.94 1.49
CA CYS A 133 16.46 -6.05 0.76
C CYS A 133 15.63 -6.35 -0.47
N LYS A 134 16.29 -6.79 -1.53
CA LYS A 134 15.58 -7.18 -2.72
C LYS A 134 15.05 -8.59 -2.53
N ILE A 135 13.90 -8.85 -3.10
CA ILE A 135 13.32 -10.18 -3.01
C ILE A 135 14.28 -11.22 -3.60
N SER A 136 14.99 -10.86 -4.65
CA SER A 136 15.94 -11.77 -5.27
C SER A 136 17.10 -12.18 -4.36
N ASP A 137 17.26 -11.52 -3.20
CA ASP A 137 18.26 -11.92 -2.22
C ASP A 137 17.81 -13.17 -1.46
N PHE A 138 16.52 -13.51 -1.56
CA PHE A 138 15.96 -14.62 -0.80
C PHE A 138 15.40 -15.72 -1.68
N ILE A 139 15.05 -15.43 -2.93
CA ILE A 139 14.51 -16.43 -3.85
C ILE A 139 15.23 -16.31 -5.17
N GLY A 140 15.09 -17.32 -6.00
CA GLY A 140 15.74 -17.29 -7.31
C GLY A 140 15.18 -16.23 -8.22
N LYS A 141 16.00 -15.81 -9.19
CA LYS A 141 15.57 -14.77 -10.12
C LYS A 141 14.32 -15.12 -10.88
N SER A 142 14.17 -16.37 -11.25
CA SER A 142 12.99 -16.78 -12.01
C SER A 142 11.73 -16.60 -11.18
N GLU A 143 11.81 -16.81 -9.87
CA GLU A 143 10.64 -16.60 -9.03
C GLU A 143 10.40 -15.12 -8.83
N TYR A 144 11.44 -14.36 -8.67
CA TYR A 144 11.30 -12.93 -8.52
C TYR A 144 10.66 -12.30 -9.74
N SER A 145 11.03 -12.73 -10.92
CA SER A 145 10.49 -12.14 -12.14
C SER A 145 9.01 -12.45 -12.36
N ARG A 146 8.46 -13.40 -11.61
CA ARG A 146 7.05 -13.69 -11.69
C ARG A 146 6.25 -12.87 -10.69
N LEU A 147 6.92 -12.18 -9.80
CA LEU A 147 6.26 -11.35 -8.84
C LEU A 147 5.97 -9.98 -9.43
#